data_da31f2c2af9a73bf1c5979df285c2f5d
#
_entry.id   da31f2c2af9a73bf1c5979df285c2f5d
#
_cell.length_a   1.000
_cell.length_b   1.000
_cell.length_c   1.000
_cell.angle_alpha   90.00
_cell.angle_beta   90.00
_cell.angle_gamma   90.00
#
_symmetry.space_group_name_H-M   'P 1'
#
loop_
_entity.id
_entity.type
_entity.pdbx_description
1 polymer ?
#
loop_
_entity_poly.entity_id
_entity_poly.type
_entity_poly.pdbx_seq_one_letter_code
_entity_poly.pdbx_strand_id
1 'polypeptide(L)' 'MKKMTKKEAMQLFALIYKIKAIQLGYRKSDKVSKRTEWNDYTDALCKDGLITQKQYMNWGQPY' A
#
# COMPACT_ATOMS: atom_id res chain seq x y z
N MET A 1 -9.49 -1.41 18.86
CA MET A 1 -9.06 -2.26 17.74
C MET A 1 -7.57 -2.09 17.47
N LYS A 2 -6.92 -3.20 17.14
CA LYS A 2 -5.49 -3.16 16.84
C LYS A 2 -5.25 -2.54 15.46
N LYS A 3 -4.37 -1.56 15.39
CA LYS A 3 -4.02 -0.95 14.11
C LYS A 3 -3.14 -1.89 13.29
N MET A 4 -3.23 -1.75 11.97
CA MET A 4 -2.43 -2.55 11.05
C MET A 4 -0.96 -2.15 11.14
N THR A 5 -0.04 -3.13 11.07
CA THR A 5 1.38 -2.86 11.04
C THR A 5 1.85 -2.64 9.60
N LYS A 6 3.03 -2.03 9.44
CA LYS A 6 3.63 -1.83 8.12
C LYS A 6 3.81 -3.16 7.39
N LYS A 7 4.27 -4.19 8.12
CA LYS A 7 4.48 -5.52 7.54
C LYS A 7 3.17 -6.09 6.99
N GLU A 8 2.09 -6.00 7.77
CA GLU A 8 0.78 -6.46 7.34
C GLU A 8 0.30 -5.69 6.12
N ALA A 9 0.46 -4.38 6.13
CA ALA A 9 0.05 -3.53 5.02
C ALA A 9 0.83 -3.87 3.75
N MET A 10 2.13 -4.12 3.87
CA MET A 10 2.97 -4.48 2.73
C MET A 10 2.58 -5.83 2.15
N GLN A 11 2.25 -6.81 3.00
CA GLN A 11 1.83 -8.13 2.54
C GLN A 11 0.51 -8.05 1.77
N LEU A 12 -0.47 -7.33 2.31
CA LEU A 12 -1.75 -7.13 1.65
C LEU A 12 -1.59 -6.34 0.36
N PHE A 13 -0.78 -5.30 0.40
CA PHE A 13 -0.52 -4.50 -0.78
C PHE A 13 0.10 -5.33 -1.91
N ALA A 14 1.04 -6.21 -1.58
CA ALA A 14 1.66 -7.07 -2.58
C ALA A 14 0.63 -7.94 -3.29
N LEU A 15 -0.33 -8.49 -2.55
CA LEU A 15 -1.41 -9.30 -3.13
C LEU A 15 -2.32 -8.46 -4.03
N ILE A 16 -2.73 -7.30 -3.54
CA ILE A 16 -3.60 -6.39 -4.29
C ILE A 16 -2.91 -5.92 -5.57
N TYR A 17 -1.65 -5.55 -5.48
CA TYR A 17 -0.88 -5.08 -6.62
C TYR A 17 -0.71 -6.19 -7.66
N LYS A 18 -0.47 -7.43 -7.21
CA LYS A 18 -0.35 -8.57 -8.11
C LYS A 18 -1.63 -8.79 -8.91
N ILE A 19 -2.78 -8.70 -8.25
CA ILE A 19 -4.08 -8.86 -8.90
C ILE A 19 -4.30 -7.73 -9.92
N LYS A 20 -4.03 -6.49 -9.52
CA LYS A 20 -4.16 -5.33 -10.42
C LYS A 20 -3.22 -5.43 -11.60
N ALA A 21 -2.00 -5.90 -11.39
CA ALA A 21 -1.02 -6.05 -12.46
C ALA A 21 -1.51 -7.03 -13.52
N ILE A 22 -2.13 -8.13 -13.10
CA ILE A 22 -2.69 -9.11 -14.02
C ILE A 22 -3.88 -8.51 -14.79
N GLN A 23 -4.78 -7.82 -14.09
CA GLN A 23 -5.98 -7.27 -14.69
C GLN A 23 -5.71 -6.07 -15.60
N LEU A 24 -4.79 -5.20 -15.18
CA LEU A 24 -4.53 -3.93 -15.87
C LEU A 24 -3.27 -3.96 -16.73
N GLY A 25 -2.54 -5.08 -16.71
CA GLY A 25 -1.33 -5.23 -17.51
C GLY A 25 -0.13 -4.45 -17.02
N TYR A 26 -0.07 -4.14 -15.73
CA TYR A 26 1.09 -3.46 -15.15
C TYR A 26 2.34 -4.33 -15.28
N ARG A 27 3.47 -3.70 -15.53
CA ARG A 27 4.75 -4.41 -15.53
C ARG A 27 5.20 -4.63 -14.09
N LYS A 28 5.72 -5.83 -13.81
CA LYS A 28 6.18 -6.19 -12.46
C LYS A 28 7.29 -5.27 -11.95
N SER A 29 8.07 -4.69 -12.84
CA SER A 29 9.21 -3.84 -12.49
C SER A 29 8.89 -2.35 -12.45
N ASP A 30 7.64 -1.96 -12.63
CA ASP A 30 7.26 -0.55 -12.66
C ASP A 30 7.19 0.02 -11.24
N LYS A 31 8.32 0.58 -10.80
CA LYS A 31 8.44 1.16 -9.46
C LYS A 31 7.58 2.41 -9.29
N VAL A 32 7.36 3.16 -10.37
CA VAL A 32 6.57 4.39 -10.32
C VAL A 32 5.10 4.06 -10.02
N SER A 33 4.54 3.11 -10.77
CA SER A 33 3.17 2.65 -10.53
C SER A 33 3.01 2.08 -9.13
N LYS A 34 4.01 1.31 -8.68
CA LYS A 34 3.98 0.69 -7.37
C LYS A 34 3.97 1.74 -6.26
N ARG A 35 4.77 2.79 -6.41
CA ARG A 35 4.83 3.89 -5.45
C ARG A 35 3.49 4.63 -5.36
N THR A 36 2.91 4.94 -6.50
CA THR A 36 1.62 5.63 -6.57
C THR A 36 0.52 4.77 -5.93
N GLU A 37 0.47 3.49 -6.27
CA GLU A 37 -0.52 2.58 -5.69
C GLU A 37 -0.34 2.44 -4.18
N TRP A 38 0.90 2.40 -3.70
CA TRP A 38 1.18 2.34 -2.27
C TRP A 38 0.66 3.58 -1.55
N ASN A 39 0.88 4.77 -2.12
CA ASN A 39 0.37 6.00 -1.55
C ASN A 39 -1.15 6.00 -1.44
N ASP A 40 -1.83 5.60 -2.52
CA ASP A 40 -3.29 5.52 -2.53
C ASP A 40 -3.79 4.51 -1.51
N TYR A 41 -3.13 3.37 -1.40
CA TYR A 41 -3.50 2.32 -0.49
C TYR A 41 -3.36 2.77 0.97
N THR A 42 -2.22 3.34 1.34
CA THR A 42 -1.99 3.81 2.71
C THR A 42 -2.90 4.99 3.06
N ASP A 43 -3.19 5.86 2.12
CA ASP A 43 -4.14 6.94 2.33
C ASP A 43 -5.53 6.40 2.67
N ALA A 44 -5.98 5.38 1.93
CA ALA A 44 -7.24 4.73 2.20
C ALA A 44 -7.25 4.06 3.58
N LEU A 45 -6.16 3.40 3.95
CA LEU A 45 -6.04 2.78 5.28
C LEU A 45 -6.16 3.82 6.38
N CYS A 46 -5.54 4.98 6.19
CA CYS A 46 -5.60 6.07 7.15
C CYS A 46 -7.02 6.63 7.27
N LYS A 47 -7.68 6.84 6.14
CA LYS A 47 -9.06 7.34 6.12
C LYS A 47 -10.04 6.37 6.79
N ASP A 48 -9.82 5.07 6.62
CA ASP A 48 -10.67 4.05 7.22
C ASP A 48 -10.34 3.78 8.69
N GLY A 49 -9.30 4.43 9.21
CA GLY A 49 -8.92 4.27 10.61
C GLY A 49 -8.14 2.99 10.90
N LEU A 50 -7.67 2.29 9.86
CA LEU A 50 -6.88 1.07 10.03
C LEU A 50 -5.45 1.36 10.43
N ILE A 51 -4.96 2.55 10.13
CA ILE A 51 -3.65 3.04 10.59
C ILE A 51 -3.81 4.48 11.08
N THR A 52 -2.88 4.92 11.93
CA THR A 52 -2.89 6.29 12.40
C THR A 52 -2.20 7.21 11.39
N GLN A 53 -2.46 8.52 11.48
CA GLN A 53 -1.78 9.50 10.67
C GLN A 53 -0.26 9.45 10.90
N LYS A 54 0.14 9.21 12.15
CA LYS A 54 1.55 9.07 12.50
C LYS A 54 2.18 7.87 11.79
N GLN A 55 1.49 6.73 11.74
CA GLN A 55 1.95 5.57 11.01
C GLN A 55 2.08 5.88 9.51
N TYR A 56 1.08 6.54 8.95
CA TYR A 56 1.08 6.92 7.54
C TYR A 56 2.30 7.79 7.20
N MET A 57 2.61 8.76 8.05
CA MET A 57 3.75 9.65 7.84
C MET A 57 5.10 8.95 8.05
N ASN A 58 5.16 8.04 9.02
CA ASN A 58 6.41 7.35 9.39
C ASN A 58 6.78 6.22 8.43
N TRP A 59 5.80 5.60 7.79
CA TRP A 59 6.06 4.44 6.93
C TRP A 59 6.85 4.82 5.67
N GLY A 60 6.65 6.02 5.16
CA GLY A 60 7.30 6.44 3.93
C GLY A 60 6.91 5.59 2.74
N GLN A 61 7.78 5.57 1.74
CA GLN A 61 7.55 4.81 0.51
C GLN A 61 8.62 3.73 0.38
N PRO A 62 8.28 2.46 0.62
CA PRO A 62 9.25 1.36 0.53
C PRO A 62 9.63 1.02 -0.92
N TYR A 63 8.96 1.63 -1.88
CA TYR A 63 9.18 1.33 -3.29
C TYR A 63 9.80 2.47 -4.08
#